data_711e5629723c1751bbfabd0e7af426a9
#
_entry.id   711e5629723c1751bbfabd0e7af426a9
#
_cell.length_a   1.000
_cell.length_b   1.000
_cell.length_c   1.000
_cell.angle_alpha   90.00
_cell.angle_beta   90.00
_cell.angle_gamma   90.00
#
_symmetry.space_group_name_H-M   'P 1'
#
loop_
_entity.id
_entity.type
_entity.pdbx_description
1 polymer ?
#
loop_
_entity_poly.entity_id
_entity_poly.type
_entity_poly.pdbx_seq_one_letter_code
_entity_poly.pdbx_strand_id
1 'polypeptide(L)'
;MKSVIICDMEGLITNLNDGAIQMFGYDSKELVGIKRVSIFSPGEIVLQNVLGWLKSANQTGEHTTKTNFIRKDGSQFAAKIQITPNFANGKNNPQTGYCGITEEISEEVNIKINFLTKIIKGVAITRVGFASASLFPIFSVASYYAGIGDNLFSPISLLLTTFGILFFHLFSNLYNDYYDVSDGTDEANTEYFNAGMNSSVLKGAQLSGGSRAIELGLITLKGTKSLANTMFILGLMTALAILYASYMNTGSNSNAINSVIIAAIGIFIGYFYTAKPIKLSSLYGLGELSIFLAFGPLLTLGTGFAISSDTILLYSQEFYNLILIGVPLGLLTTNILFINQYPDYTSDKKVGKNNLVVFL
;
A
#
# COMPACT_ATOMS: atom_id res chain seq x y z
N MET A 1 25.65 12.44 26.01
CA MET A 1 24.22 12.74 26.27
C MET A 1 23.44 11.45 26.04
N LYS A 2 22.42 11.14 26.87
CA LYS A 2 21.60 9.94 26.71
C LYS A 2 20.15 10.35 26.45
N SER A 3 19.60 9.81 25.36
CA SER A 3 18.17 9.86 25.05
C SER A 3 17.46 8.72 25.78
N VAL A 4 16.35 9.02 26.45
CA VAL A 4 15.44 8.02 27.02
C VAL A 4 14.05 8.25 26.45
N ILE A 5 13.52 7.23 25.79
CA ILE A 5 12.20 7.27 25.15
C ILE A 5 11.39 6.05 25.64
N ILE A 6 10.17 6.30 26.10
CA ILE A 6 9.22 5.28 26.49
C ILE A 6 8.10 5.28 25.48
N CYS A 7 7.74 4.10 25.00
CA CYS A 7 6.61 3.88 24.12
C CYS A 7 5.70 2.77 24.65
N ASP A 8 4.47 2.75 24.14
CA ASP A 8 3.55 1.65 24.37
C ASP A 8 3.91 0.39 23.56
N MET A 9 3.09 -0.64 23.64
CA MET A 9 3.28 -1.90 22.90
C MET A 9 3.23 -1.72 21.38
N GLU A 10 2.69 -0.60 20.90
CA GLU A 10 2.53 -0.24 19.49
C GLU A 10 3.62 0.70 19.01
N GLY A 11 4.54 1.08 19.90
CA GLY A 11 5.63 2.01 19.62
C GLY A 11 5.22 3.48 19.67
N LEU A 12 3.98 3.84 20.07
CA LEU A 12 3.57 5.22 20.28
C LEU A 12 4.35 5.81 21.46
N ILE A 13 4.97 6.95 21.23
CA ILE A 13 5.80 7.61 22.25
C ILE A 13 4.90 8.14 23.38
N THR A 14 5.10 7.64 24.60
CA THR A 14 4.34 8.06 25.78
C THR A 14 5.12 9.03 26.66
N ASN A 15 6.44 8.92 26.65
CA ASN A 15 7.32 9.81 27.43
C ASN A 15 8.72 9.88 26.83
N LEU A 16 9.42 10.99 27.04
CA LEU A 16 10.81 11.19 26.64
C LEU A 16 11.51 12.24 27.52
N ASN A 17 12.84 12.17 27.57
CA ASN A 17 13.65 13.14 28.31
C ASN A 17 14.20 14.25 27.40
N ASP A 18 14.78 15.30 28.00
CA ASP A 18 15.41 16.40 27.26
C ASP A 18 16.57 15.94 26.36
N GLY A 19 17.25 14.86 26.73
CA GLY A 19 18.30 14.26 25.91
C GLY A 19 17.77 13.71 24.58
N ALA A 20 16.54 13.21 24.58
CA ALA A 20 15.87 12.77 23.33
C ALA A 20 15.52 13.96 22.44
N ILE A 21 14.99 15.06 23.04
CA ILE A 21 14.66 16.28 22.29
C ILE A 21 15.93 16.84 21.61
N GLN A 22 17.04 16.96 22.34
CA GLN A 22 18.29 17.48 21.80
C GLN A 22 18.94 16.54 20.78
N MET A 23 18.88 15.21 21.01
CA MET A 23 19.51 14.21 20.12
C MET A 23 18.79 14.11 18.80
N PHE A 24 17.46 14.09 18.79
CA PHE A 24 16.65 13.87 17.60
C PHE A 24 16.12 15.16 16.96
N GLY A 25 16.16 16.30 17.66
CA GLY A 25 15.77 17.60 17.13
C GLY A 25 14.26 17.84 17.04
N TYR A 26 13.45 17.09 17.77
CA TYR A 26 12.00 17.25 17.84
C TYR A 26 11.57 17.92 19.13
N ASP A 27 10.47 18.66 19.11
CA ASP A 27 9.80 19.12 20.33
C ASP A 27 8.98 17.95 20.94
N SER A 28 8.90 17.92 22.28
CA SER A 28 8.10 16.90 22.99
C SER A 28 6.62 16.90 22.56
N LYS A 29 6.06 18.07 22.27
CA LYS A 29 4.66 18.22 21.83
C LYS A 29 4.40 17.64 20.44
N GLU A 30 5.44 17.47 19.62
CA GLU A 30 5.33 16.86 18.29
C GLU A 30 5.37 15.35 18.35
N LEU A 31 5.83 14.77 19.47
CA LEU A 31 6.13 13.35 19.60
C LEU A 31 5.16 12.61 20.52
N VAL A 32 4.94 13.13 21.73
CA VAL A 32 4.20 12.40 22.78
C VAL A 32 2.73 12.27 22.41
N GLY A 33 2.25 11.03 22.35
CA GLY A 33 0.87 10.70 21.95
C GLY A 33 0.55 10.90 20.47
N ILE A 34 1.56 11.27 19.64
CA ILE A 34 1.35 11.60 18.22
C ILE A 34 2.19 10.71 17.30
N LYS A 35 3.49 10.54 17.60
CA LYS A 35 4.43 9.83 16.74
C LYS A 35 4.91 8.53 17.36
N ARG A 36 5.37 7.62 16.51
CA ARG A 36 5.94 6.34 16.92
C ARG A 36 7.46 6.37 16.87
N VAL A 37 8.10 5.52 17.67
CA VAL A 37 9.57 5.41 17.72
C VAL A 37 10.21 5.04 16.39
N SER A 38 9.43 4.47 15.44
CA SER A 38 9.91 4.14 14.10
C SER A 38 10.39 5.34 13.30
N ILE A 39 9.93 6.57 13.60
CA ILE A 39 10.38 7.78 12.88
C ILE A 39 11.88 8.06 13.07
N PHE A 40 12.48 7.55 14.13
CA PHE A 40 13.90 7.74 14.42
C PHE A 40 14.81 6.76 13.67
N SER A 41 14.26 5.74 13.01
CA SER A 41 15.06 4.69 12.37
C SER A 41 14.85 4.68 10.86
N PRO A 42 15.91 4.42 10.05
CA PRO A 42 15.75 4.12 8.65
C PRO A 42 14.75 2.96 8.47
N GLY A 43 13.81 3.10 7.52
CA GLY A 43 12.72 2.14 7.36
C GLY A 43 13.19 0.70 7.08
N GLU A 44 14.31 0.52 6.37
CA GLU A 44 14.91 -0.79 6.15
C GLU A 44 15.40 -1.44 7.45
N ILE A 45 15.94 -0.65 8.39
CA ILE A 45 16.35 -1.14 9.72
C ILE A 45 15.12 -1.55 10.52
N VAL A 46 14.03 -0.78 10.42
CA VAL A 46 12.74 -1.13 11.06
C VAL A 46 12.26 -2.49 10.56
N LEU A 47 12.22 -2.68 9.24
CA LEU A 47 11.75 -3.94 8.64
C LEU A 47 12.63 -5.14 8.96
N GLN A 48 13.96 -4.95 8.99
CA GLN A 48 14.90 -6.05 9.13
C GLN A 48 15.19 -6.45 10.57
N ASN A 49 15.26 -5.48 11.49
CA ASN A 49 15.94 -5.65 12.76
C ASN A 49 15.03 -5.44 13.99
N VAL A 50 14.15 -4.44 13.97
CA VAL A 50 13.47 -3.98 15.19
C VAL A 50 12.65 -5.09 15.85
N LEU A 51 11.90 -5.88 15.08
CA LEU A 51 11.12 -7.00 15.64
C LEU A 51 12.01 -8.02 16.37
N GLY A 52 13.19 -8.31 15.82
CA GLY A 52 14.17 -9.20 16.44
C GLY A 52 14.70 -8.62 17.76
N TRP A 53 14.96 -7.31 17.81
CA TRP A 53 15.41 -6.63 19.02
C TRP A 53 14.36 -6.68 20.13
N LEU A 54 13.10 -6.39 19.81
CA LEU A 54 11.98 -6.46 20.76
C LEU A 54 11.76 -7.87 21.29
N LYS A 55 11.82 -8.88 20.42
CA LYS A 55 11.73 -10.29 20.80
C LYS A 55 12.87 -10.68 21.74
N SER A 56 14.10 -10.30 21.43
CA SER A 56 15.26 -10.52 22.29
C SER A 56 15.11 -9.84 23.64
N ALA A 57 14.70 -8.55 23.66
CA ALA A 57 14.46 -7.82 24.91
C ALA A 57 13.41 -8.49 25.79
N ASN A 58 12.32 -9.01 25.21
CA ASN A 58 11.29 -9.74 25.96
C ASN A 58 11.80 -11.06 26.54
N GLN A 59 12.70 -11.76 25.85
CA GLN A 59 13.24 -13.05 26.30
C GLN A 59 14.32 -12.91 27.35
N THR A 60 15.21 -11.90 27.21
CA THR A 60 16.38 -11.74 28.06
C THR A 60 16.26 -10.63 29.11
N GLY A 61 15.17 -9.85 29.06
CA GLY A 61 14.95 -8.67 29.89
C GLY A 61 15.54 -7.38 29.30
N GLU A 62 16.51 -7.47 28.37
CA GLU A 62 17.08 -6.36 27.66
C GLU A 62 17.68 -6.78 26.30
N HIS A 63 17.80 -5.84 25.40
CA HIS A 63 18.55 -6.00 24.15
C HIS A 63 19.40 -4.76 23.89
N THR A 64 20.68 -4.97 23.60
CA THR A 64 21.61 -3.88 23.30
C THR A 64 22.22 -4.10 21.90
N THR A 65 22.21 -3.06 21.07
CA THR A 65 22.79 -3.11 19.72
C THR A 65 23.32 -1.75 19.28
N LYS A 66 24.17 -1.74 18.22
CA LYS A 66 24.57 -0.52 17.52
C LYS A 66 23.77 -0.41 16.22
N THR A 67 23.28 0.79 15.92
CA THR A 67 22.45 1.05 14.74
C THR A 67 22.58 2.50 14.28
N ASN A 68 21.95 2.85 13.16
CA ASN A 68 21.83 4.21 12.67
C ASN A 68 20.44 4.76 12.95
N PHE A 69 20.37 6.01 13.42
CA PHE A 69 19.14 6.75 13.61
C PHE A 69 19.07 7.97 12.69
N ILE A 70 17.87 8.54 12.57
CA ILE A 70 17.59 9.73 11.77
C ILE A 70 17.08 10.85 12.68
N ARG A 71 17.63 12.07 12.52
CA ARG A 71 17.13 13.28 13.17
C ARG A 71 15.97 13.90 12.36
N LYS A 72 15.31 14.88 12.95
CA LYS A 72 14.23 15.65 12.30
C LYS A 72 14.66 16.32 10.97
N ASP A 73 15.90 16.76 10.88
CA ASP A 73 16.49 17.37 9.68
C ASP A 73 16.89 16.37 8.58
N GLY A 74 16.70 15.06 8.84
CA GLY A 74 17.06 13.98 7.92
C GLY A 74 18.52 13.51 8.05
N SER A 75 19.35 14.14 8.87
CA SER A 75 20.71 13.67 9.12
C SER A 75 20.72 12.33 9.86
N GLN A 76 21.67 11.46 9.49
CA GLN A 76 21.84 10.17 10.14
C GLN A 76 23.04 10.19 11.10
N PHE A 77 22.93 9.43 12.17
CA PHE A 77 24.02 9.26 13.12
C PHE A 77 24.05 7.83 13.67
N ALA A 78 25.23 7.37 14.03
CA ALA A 78 25.42 6.05 14.63
C ALA A 78 25.20 6.14 16.15
N ALA A 79 24.51 5.15 16.71
CA ALA A 79 24.25 5.10 18.14
C ALA A 79 24.19 3.67 18.66
N LYS A 80 24.45 3.54 19.97
CA LYS A 80 24.16 2.36 20.76
C LYS A 80 22.79 2.54 21.39
N ILE A 81 21.90 1.57 21.19
CA ILE A 81 20.58 1.52 21.82
C ILE A 81 20.47 0.31 22.75
N GLN A 82 19.91 0.53 23.94
CA GLN A 82 19.48 -0.49 24.87
C GLN A 82 17.96 -0.43 24.97
N ILE A 83 17.29 -1.57 24.72
CA ILE A 83 15.84 -1.69 24.75
C ILE A 83 15.47 -2.61 25.90
N THR A 84 14.56 -2.17 26.77
CA THR A 84 14.03 -2.96 27.88
C THR A 84 12.50 -2.96 27.85
N PRO A 85 11.84 -4.08 28.21
CA PRO A 85 10.40 -4.09 28.43
C PRO A 85 10.01 -3.13 29.56
N ASN A 86 8.92 -2.39 29.35
CA ASN A 86 8.37 -1.44 30.32
C ASN A 86 7.10 -2.01 30.97
N PHE A 87 7.02 -1.89 32.30
CA PHE A 87 5.91 -2.38 33.15
C PHE A 87 5.44 -1.23 34.03
N ALA A 88 4.55 -0.36 33.52
CA ALA A 88 4.09 0.83 34.23
C ALA A 88 3.49 0.53 35.62
N ASN A 89 2.86 -0.65 35.78
CA ASN A 89 2.21 -1.07 37.02
C ASN A 89 3.05 -2.11 37.81
N GLY A 90 4.34 -2.23 37.51
CA GLY A 90 5.25 -3.18 38.14
C GLY A 90 5.39 -4.51 37.37
N LYS A 91 6.50 -5.21 37.60
CA LYS A 91 6.89 -6.44 36.83
C LYS A 91 5.92 -7.62 36.92
N ASN A 92 5.03 -7.62 37.90
CA ASN A 92 4.01 -8.66 38.08
C ASN A 92 2.75 -8.41 37.26
N ASN A 93 2.66 -7.27 36.59
CA ASN A 93 1.55 -6.89 35.72
C ASN A 93 1.95 -7.06 34.25
N PRO A 94 0.96 -7.08 33.30
CA PRO A 94 1.25 -7.14 31.89
C PRO A 94 2.19 -6.03 31.43
N GLN A 95 3.07 -6.35 30.50
CA GLN A 95 3.95 -5.38 29.86
C GLN A 95 3.13 -4.26 29.19
N THR A 96 3.54 -3.02 29.41
CA THR A 96 2.84 -1.84 28.90
C THR A 96 3.55 -1.19 27.71
N GLY A 97 4.77 -1.63 27.39
CA GLY A 97 5.55 -1.06 26.31
C GLY A 97 7.03 -1.37 26.39
N TYR A 98 7.84 -0.45 25.88
CA TYR A 98 9.30 -0.53 25.88
C TYR A 98 9.92 0.79 26.29
N CYS A 99 11.11 0.69 26.88
CA CYS A 99 12.00 1.83 27.13
C CYS A 99 13.26 1.67 26.29
N GLY A 100 13.56 2.67 25.47
CA GLY A 100 14.79 2.75 24.66
C GLY A 100 15.74 3.81 25.25
N ILE A 101 16.97 3.40 25.57
CA ILE A 101 18.06 4.31 25.97
C ILE A 101 19.05 4.36 24.81
N THR A 102 19.23 5.54 24.23
CA THR A 102 20.11 5.74 23.06
C THR A 102 21.27 6.66 23.42
N GLU A 103 22.46 6.28 22.97
CA GLU A 103 23.71 7.03 23.14
C GLU A 103 24.42 7.16 21.80
N GLU A 104 24.67 8.38 21.32
CA GLU A 104 25.41 8.63 20.09
C GLU A 104 26.86 8.15 20.23
N ILE A 105 27.36 7.49 19.18
CA ILE A 105 28.72 6.95 19.11
C ILE A 105 29.47 7.54 17.92
N SER A 106 30.79 7.72 18.06
CA SER A 106 31.64 8.23 16.96
C SER A 106 32.05 7.18 15.95
N GLU A 107 31.71 5.90 16.20
CA GLU A 107 32.05 4.77 15.37
C GLU A 107 31.01 4.61 14.26
N GLU A 108 31.46 4.50 13.01
CA GLU A 108 30.52 4.23 11.90
C GLU A 108 29.91 2.85 12.03
N VAL A 109 28.60 2.79 11.87
CA VAL A 109 27.83 1.53 11.88
C VAL A 109 27.32 1.23 10.48
N ASN A 110 27.86 0.19 9.86
CA ASN A 110 27.44 -0.26 8.55
C ASN A 110 26.48 -1.46 8.68
N ILE A 111 25.17 -1.21 8.53
CA ILE A 111 24.14 -2.24 8.57
C ILE A 111 23.85 -2.68 7.13
N LYS A 112 24.22 -3.92 6.80
CA LYS A 112 23.92 -4.51 5.50
C LYS A 112 22.44 -4.86 5.42
N ILE A 113 21.74 -4.21 4.50
CA ILE A 113 20.35 -4.56 4.19
C ILE A 113 20.32 -5.76 3.26
N ASN A 114 19.68 -6.84 3.69
CA ASN A 114 19.60 -8.06 2.93
C ASN A 114 18.65 -7.94 1.72
N PHE A 115 18.79 -8.86 0.76
CA PHE A 115 17.98 -8.85 -0.46
C PHE A 115 16.48 -9.05 -0.18
N LEU A 116 16.15 -9.90 0.79
CA LEU A 116 14.76 -10.13 1.19
C LEU A 116 14.10 -8.85 1.73
N THR A 117 14.81 -8.07 2.54
CA THR A 117 14.30 -6.78 3.04
C THR A 117 14.03 -5.80 1.91
N LYS A 118 14.87 -5.79 0.86
CA LYS A 118 14.62 -4.96 -0.33
C LYS A 118 13.36 -5.38 -1.08
N ILE A 119 13.11 -6.68 -1.20
CA ILE A 119 11.86 -7.21 -1.79
C ILE A 119 10.67 -6.81 -0.92
N ILE A 120 10.72 -7.06 0.39
CA ILE A 120 9.64 -6.71 1.32
C ILE A 120 9.35 -5.21 1.27
N LYS A 121 10.39 -4.37 1.23
CA LYS A 121 10.25 -2.92 1.03
C LYS A 121 9.49 -2.60 -0.26
N GLY A 122 9.89 -3.20 -1.40
CA GLY A 122 9.20 -3.02 -2.68
C GLY A 122 7.73 -3.42 -2.62
N VAL A 123 7.44 -4.59 -2.07
CA VAL A 123 6.07 -5.11 -1.86
C VAL A 123 5.26 -4.17 -0.97
N ALA A 124 5.83 -3.68 0.12
CA ALA A 124 5.16 -2.76 1.05
C ALA A 124 4.84 -1.41 0.36
N ILE A 125 5.81 -0.80 -0.34
CA ILE A 125 5.63 0.47 -1.02
C ILE A 125 4.56 0.39 -2.12
N THR A 126 4.56 -0.68 -2.92
CA THR A 126 3.69 -0.80 -4.10
C THR A 126 2.36 -1.48 -3.80
N ARG A 127 2.22 -2.13 -2.64
CA ARG A 127 1.05 -2.94 -2.28
C ARG A 127 0.73 -4.01 -3.35
N VAL A 128 1.77 -4.51 -4.03
CA VAL A 128 1.61 -5.49 -5.12
C VAL A 128 0.88 -6.77 -4.71
N GLY A 129 0.82 -7.08 -3.41
CA GLY A 129 0.02 -8.19 -2.89
C GLY A 129 -1.47 -8.11 -3.26
N PHE A 130 -2.01 -6.90 -3.46
CA PHE A 130 -3.39 -6.69 -3.92
C PHE A 130 -3.55 -6.78 -5.44
N ALA A 131 -2.47 -6.92 -6.21
CA ALA A 131 -2.53 -7.03 -7.66
C ALA A 131 -3.35 -8.26 -8.14
N SER A 132 -3.53 -9.27 -7.29
CA SER A 132 -4.43 -10.40 -7.55
C SER A 132 -5.84 -9.95 -7.96
N ALA A 133 -6.37 -8.88 -7.34
CA ALA A 133 -7.66 -8.30 -7.69
C ALA A 133 -7.75 -7.84 -9.16
N SER A 134 -6.61 -7.42 -9.76
CA SER A 134 -6.52 -7.08 -11.18
C SER A 134 -6.13 -8.27 -12.06
N LEU A 135 -5.32 -9.19 -11.56
CA LEU A 135 -4.81 -10.31 -12.36
C LEU A 135 -5.87 -11.40 -12.58
N PHE A 136 -6.70 -11.71 -11.57
CA PHE A 136 -7.75 -12.71 -11.72
C PHE A 136 -8.75 -12.39 -12.86
N PRO A 137 -9.28 -11.16 -13.00
CA PRO A 137 -10.12 -10.81 -14.13
C PRO A 137 -9.45 -11.01 -15.49
N ILE A 138 -8.17 -10.66 -15.62
CA ILE A 138 -7.40 -10.82 -16.87
C ILE A 138 -7.32 -12.31 -17.24
N PHE A 139 -6.89 -13.15 -16.30
CA PHE A 139 -6.75 -14.58 -16.54
C PHE A 139 -8.09 -15.29 -16.71
N SER A 140 -9.17 -14.81 -16.09
CA SER A 140 -10.52 -15.32 -16.31
C SER A 140 -10.98 -15.10 -17.75
N VAL A 141 -10.70 -13.93 -18.33
CA VAL A 141 -10.99 -13.65 -19.75
C VAL A 141 -10.13 -14.50 -20.67
N ALA A 142 -8.83 -14.63 -20.39
CA ALA A 142 -7.95 -15.50 -21.18
C ALA A 142 -8.40 -16.96 -21.12
N SER A 143 -8.82 -17.45 -19.94
CA SER A 143 -9.37 -18.80 -19.76
C SER A 143 -10.71 -19.00 -20.51
N TYR A 144 -11.56 -17.97 -20.53
CA TYR A 144 -12.79 -17.98 -21.29
C TYR A 144 -12.50 -18.19 -22.78
N TYR A 145 -11.59 -17.41 -23.38
CA TYR A 145 -11.20 -17.57 -24.78
C TYR A 145 -10.56 -18.93 -25.06
N ALA A 146 -9.67 -19.39 -24.20
CA ALA A 146 -9.05 -20.72 -24.33
C ALA A 146 -10.06 -21.87 -24.24
N GLY A 147 -11.19 -21.67 -23.52
CA GLY A 147 -12.24 -22.67 -23.36
C GLY A 147 -13.25 -22.74 -24.51
N ILE A 148 -13.39 -21.67 -25.30
CA ILE A 148 -14.36 -21.62 -26.39
C ILE A 148 -13.78 -21.91 -27.80
N GLY A 149 -12.44 -21.84 -27.94
CA GLY A 149 -11.80 -22.19 -29.24
C GLY A 149 -10.30 -21.86 -29.26
N ASP A 150 -9.64 -22.37 -30.30
CA ASP A 150 -8.24 -22.15 -30.54
C ASP A 150 -7.98 -20.79 -31.21
N ASN A 151 -6.88 -20.13 -30.84
CA ASN A 151 -6.40 -18.87 -31.44
C ASN A 151 -7.36 -17.66 -31.34
N LEU A 152 -8.29 -17.68 -30.39
CA LEU A 152 -9.27 -16.58 -30.21
C LEU A 152 -8.67 -15.37 -29.47
N PHE A 153 -7.46 -15.48 -28.96
CA PHE A 153 -6.74 -14.35 -28.33
C PHE A 153 -5.24 -14.38 -28.62
N SER A 154 -4.61 -13.22 -28.57
CA SER A 154 -3.17 -13.04 -28.76
C SER A 154 -2.42 -13.18 -27.43
N PRO A 155 -1.49 -14.14 -27.27
CA PRO A 155 -0.65 -14.26 -26.06
C PRO A 155 0.22 -13.03 -25.83
N ILE A 156 0.69 -12.36 -26.89
CA ILE A 156 1.47 -11.13 -26.79
C ILE A 156 0.60 -10.00 -26.22
N SER A 157 -0.62 -9.85 -26.73
CA SER A 157 -1.59 -8.87 -26.22
C SER A 157 -1.97 -9.18 -24.77
N LEU A 158 -2.11 -10.44 -24.39
CA LEU A 158 -2.35 -10.84 -22.99
C LEU A 158 -1.20 -10.42 -22.08
N LEU A 159 0.05 -10.65 -22.50
CA LEU A 159 1.23 -10.25 -21.74
C LEU A 159 1.30 -8.73 -21.56
N LEU A 160 1.12 -7.98 -22.66
CA LEU A 160 1.10 -6.51 -22.62
C LEU A 160 -0.03 -5.98 -21.74
N THR A 161 -1.24 -6.55 -21.86
CA THR A 161 -2.39 -6.16 -21.04
C THR A 161 -2.13 -6.43 -19.56
N THR A 162 -1.54 -7.57 -19.24
CA THR A 162 -1.18 -7.92 -17.85
C THR A 162 -0.22 -6.89 -17.25
N PHE A 163 0.85 -6.54 -17.94
CA PHE A 163 1.78 -5.51 -17.47
C PHE A 163 1.16 -4.11 -17.44
N GLY A 164 0.39 -3.73 -18.45
CA GLY A 164 -0.26 -2.43 -18.50
C GLY A 164 -1.23 -2.21 -17.34
N ILE A 165 -2.07 -3.20 -17.07
CA ILE A 165 -3.01 -3.17 -15.95
C ILE A 165 -2.27 -3.19 -14.62
N LEU A 166 -1.18 -3.97 -14.49
CA LEU A 166 -0.36 -3.97 -13.30
C LEU A 166 0.24 -2.59 -13.04
N PHE A 167 0.79 -1.92 -14.05
CA PHE A 167 1.32 -0.57 -13.91
C PHE A 167 0.24 0.45 -13.47
N PHE A 168 -0.94 0.40 -14.04
CA PHE A 168 -2.05 1.26 -13.61
C PHE A 168 -2.58 0.92 -12.22
N HIS A 169 -2.56 -0.35 -11.83
CA HIS A 169 -2.88 -0.77 -10.46
C HIS A 169 -1.89 -0.18 -9.45
N LEU A 170 -0.57 -0.30 -9.72
CA LEU A 170 0.47 0.27 -8.87
C LEU A 170 0.40 1.80 -8.84
N PHE A 171 0.13 2.45 -9.97
CA PHE A 171 -0.13 3.89 -10.04
C PHE A 171 -1.26 4.31 -9.11
N SER A 172 -2.41 3.64 -9.16
CA SER A 172 -3.56 3.93 -8.30
C SER A 172 -3.23 3.75 -6.81
N ASN A 173 -2.59 2.64 -6.43
CA ASN A 173 -2.18 2.39 -5.06
C ASN A 173 -1.23 3.46 -4.51
N LEU A 174 -0.22 3.84 -5.30
CA LEU A 174 0.77 4.86 -4.89
C LEU A 174 0.14 6.25 -4.77
N TYR A 175 -0.79 6.61 -5.66
CA TYR A 175 -1.52 7.88 -5.53
C TYR A 175 -2.50 7.88 -4.36
N ASN A 176 -3.13 6.74 -4.06
CA ASN A 176 -3.95 6.61 -2.86
C ASN A 176 -3.11 6.88 -1.60
N ASP A 177 -1.97 6.21 -1.44
CA ASP A 177 -1.07 6.44 -0.31
C ASP A 177 -0.54 7.89 -0.27
N TYR A 178 -0.24 8.50 -1.43
CA TYR A 178 0.18 9.89 -1.50
C TYR A 178 -0.90 10.85 -0.98
N TYR A 179 -2.15 10.68 -1.40
CA TYR A 179 -3.25 11.57 -0.99
C TYR A 179 -3.70 11.30 0.45
N ASP A 180 -3.72 10.05 0.90
CA ASP A 180 -4.08 9.72 2.28
C ASP A 180 -3.10 10.36 3.28
N VAL A 181 -1.80 10.37 2.98
CA VAL A 181 -0.80 11.08 3.80
C VAL A 181 -0.91 12.60 3.65
N SER A 182 -1.07 13.12 2.43
CA SER A 182 -1.13 14.58 2.19
C SER A 182 -2.39 15.23 2.78
N ASP A 183 -3.48 14.47 2.91
CA ASP A 183 -4.75 14.91 3.50
C ASP A 183 -4.85 14.65 5.01
N GLY A 184 -3.83 14.00 5.62
CA GLY A 184 -3.79 13.68 7.05
C GLY A 184 -4.72 12.54 7.47
N THR A 185 -5.24 11.75 6.53
CA THR A 185 -6.16 10.62 6.80
C THR A 185 -5.44 9.53 7.59
N ASP A 186 -4.18 9.26 7.30
CA ASP A 186 -3.38 8.24 7.97
C ASP A 186 -2.99 8.64 9.41
N GLU A 187 -2.82 9.94 9.70
CA GLU A 187 -2.54 10.43 11.06
C GLU A 187 -3.72 10.21 12.02
N ALA A 188 -4.94 10.21 11.50
CA ALA A 188 -6.16 9.97 12.29
C ALA A 188 -6.36 8.49 12.67
N ASN A 189 -5.65 7.58 12.00
CA ASN A 189 -5.83 6.15 12.16
C ASN A 189 -4.77 5.54 13.09
N THR A 190 -5.00 5.66 14.42
CA THR A 190 -4.07 5.16 15.45
C THR A 190 -4.30 3.69 15.84
N GLU A 191 -5.42 3.10 15.48
CA GLU A 191 -5.86 1.77 16.00
C GLU A 191 -5.17 0.56 15.36
N TYR A 192 -4.39 0.77 14.30
CA TYR A 192 -3.92 -0.30 13.42
C TYR A 192 -2.75 -1.14 13.90
N PHE A 193 -1.99 -0.71 14.88
CA PHE A 193 -0.80 -1.46 15.33
C PHE A 193 -1.13 -2.60 16.31
N ASN A 194 -2.33 -2.61 16.89
CA ASN A 194 -2.75 -3.64 17.85
C ASN A 194 -2.90 -5.05 17.24
N ALA A 195 -3.21 -5.15 15.96
CA ALA A 195 -3.41 -6.44 15.30
C ALA A 195 -2.08 -7.15 14.93
N GLY A 196 -0.95 -6.44 14.93
CA GLY A 196 0.33 -6.94 14.39
C GLY A 196 1.19 -7.73 15.38
N MET A 197 1.03 -7.54 16.69
CA MET A 197 1.98 -8.10 17.66
C MET A 197 1.80 -9.60 17.98
N ASN A 198 0.64 -10.19 17.71
CA ASN A 198 0.38 -11.61 17.92
C ASN A 198 0.52 -12.47 16.66
N SER A 199 1.18 -11.99 15.63
CA SER A 199 1.13 -12.63 14.33
C SER A 199 2.47 -12.65 13.59
N SER A 200 2.72 -13.74 12.83
CA SER A 200 3.91 -13.98 12.01
C SER A 200 4.22 -12.79 11.07
N VAL A 201 5.48 -12.66 10.61
CA VAL A 201 6.02 -11.61 9.73
C VAL A 201 5.11 -11.23 8.54
N LEU A 202 4.30 -12.18 8.05
CA LEU A 202 3.30 -11.96 6.99
C LEU A 202 2.03 -11.23 7.48
N LYS A 203 1.77 -11.19 8.78
CA LYS A 203 0.61 -10.53 9.37
C LYS A 203 0.88 -9.07 9.77
N GLY A 204 2.14 -8.63 9.77
CA GLY A 204 2.50 -7.22 9.90
C GLY A 204 2.29 -6.39 8.64
N ALA A 205 2.02 -7.02 7.49
CA ALA A 205 1.52 -6.36 6.30
C ALA A 205 0.02 -6.14 6.47
N GLN A 206 -0.35 -4.99 6.96
CA GLN A 206 -1.75 -4.62 7.15
C GLN A 206 -2.53 -4.71 5.85
N LEU A 207 -3.64 -5.42 5.90
CA LEU A 207 -4.60 -5.54 4.80
C LEU A 207 -5.49 -4.30 4.66
N SER A 208 -5.46 -3.37 5.62
CA SER A 208 -6.29 -2.16 5.67
C SER A 208 -5.46 -0.91 6.01
N GLY A 209 -5.90 0.27 5.61
CA GLY A 209 -5.35 1.57 6.02
C GLY A 209 -4.09 2.05 5.28
N GLY A 210 -3.90 1.73 4.01
CA GLY A 210 -2.73 2.18 3.23
C GLY A 210 -1.47 1.35 3.46
N SER A 211 -0.38 1.63 2.72
CA SER A 211 0.89 0.90 2.87
C SER A 211 1.67 1.31 4.12
N ARG A 212 1.39 2.50 4.65
CA ARG A 212 2.19 3.20 5.67
C ARG A 212 3.69 3.29 5.35
N ALA A 213 4.05 3.03 4.10
CA ALA A 213 5.43 3.04 3.64
C ALA A 213 6.10 4.42 3.83
N ILE A 214 5.33 5.49 3.70
CA ILE A 214 5.79 6.87 3.91
C ILE A 214 6.03 7.12 5.41
N GLU A 215 5.09 6.73 6.28
CA GLU A 215 5.23 6.87 7.73
C GLU A 215 6.40 6.06 8.31
N LEU A 216 6.63 4.87 7.75
CA LEU A 216 7.76 4.01 8.11
C LEU A 216 9.09 4.48 7.51
N GLY A 217 9.11 5.58 6.74
CA GLY A 217 10.32 6.08 6.12
C GLY A 217 10.89 5.18 5.02
N LEU A 218 10.09 4.26 4.46
CA LEU A 218 10.50 3.38 3.36
C LEU A 218 10.62 4.14 2.05
N ILE A 219 9.79 5.16 1.88
CA ILE A 219 9.78 6.07 0.73
C ILE A 219 9.32 7.46 1.20
N THR A 220 9.82 8.51 0.56
CA THR A 220 9.36 9.88 0.83
C THR A 220 8.07 10.19 0.08
N LEU A 221 7.27 11.15 0.55
CA LEU A 221 6.07 11.62 -0.15
C LEU A 221 6.36 12.01 -1.61
N LYS A 222 7.46 12.75 -1.85
CA LYS A 222 7.93 13.10 -3.20
C LYS A 222 8.33 11.86 -4.01
N GLY A 223 8.98 10.89 -3.37
CA GLY A 223 9.37 9.62 -3.98
C GLY A 223 8.15 8.79 -4.40
N THR A 224 7.10 8.74 -3.55
CA THR A 224 5.84 8.06 -3.86
C THR A 224 5.18 8.64 -5.10
N LYS A 225 5.06 9.99 -5.18
CA LYS A 225 4.52 10.67 -6.35
C LYS A 225 5.36 10.42 -7.61
N SER A 226 6.70 10.45 -7.50
CA SER A 226 7.59 10.17 -8.62
C SER A 226 7.44 8.75 -9.13
N LEU A 227 7.37 7.77 -8.22
CA LEU A 227 7.16 6.37 -8.57
C LEU A 227 5.79 6.14 -9.21
N ALA A 228 4.73 6.78 -8.67
CA ALA A 228 3.39 6.73 -9.26
C ALA A 228 3.38 7.25 -10.70
N ASN A 229 4.01 8.42 -10.95
CA ASN A 229 4.13 8.96 -12.30
C ASN A 229 4.92 8.01 -13.24
N THR A 230 5.96 7.35 -12.75
CA THR A 230 6.70 6.35 -13.52
C THR A 230 5.81 5.18 -13.91
N MET A 231 5.02 4.65 -12.97
CA MET A 231 4.05 3.58 -13.25
C MET A 231 3.01 4.01 -14.28
N PHE A 232 2.52 5.24 -14.17
CA PHE A 232 1.59 5.82 -15.15
C PHE A 232 2.18 5.87 -16.57
N ILE A 233 3.41 6.36 -16.70
CA ILE A 233 4.10 6.44 -18.01
C ILE A 233 4.33 5.04 -18.59
N LEU A 234 4.76 4.07 -17.78
CA LEU A 234 4.92 2.68 -18.22
C LEU A 234 3.58 2.07 -18.66
N GLY A 235 2.50 2.37 -17.94
CA GLY A 235 1.15 1.98 -18.32
C GLY A 235 0.72 2.57 -19.66
N LEU A 236 1.00 3.85 -19.92
CA LEU A 236 0.73 4.48 -21.23
C LEU A 236 1.56 3.84 -22.35
N MET A 237 2.84 3.54 -22.12
CA MET A 237 3.67 2.88 -23.10
C MET A 237 3.13 1.48 -23.46
N THR A 238 2.67 0.71 -22.47
CA THR A 238 2.04 -0.58 -22.73
C THR A 238 0.70 -0.44 -23.45
N ALA A 239 -0.12 0.58 -23.16
CA ALA A 239 -1.35 0.87 -23.87
C ALA A 239 -1.08 1.17 -25.36
N LEU A 240 -0.06 1.95 -25.68
CA LEU A 240 0.37 2.20 -27.06
C LEU A 240 0.84 0.91 -27.75
N ALA A 241 1.56 0.05 -27.05
CA ALA A 241 1.98 -1.25 -27.58
C ALA A 241 0.78 -2.18 -27.86
N ILE A 242 -0.25 -2.16 -27.00
CA ILE A 242 -1.49 -2.90 -27.19
C ILE A 242 -2.25 -2.37 -28.42
N LEU A 243 -2.35 -1.04 -28.58
CA LEU A 243 -2.95 -0.43 -29.79
C LEU A 243 -2.29 -0.94 -31.06
N TYR A 244 -0.97 -0.94 -31.09
CA TYR A 244 -0.20 -1.44 -32.22
C TYR A 244 -0.41 -2.94 -32.45
N ALA A 245 -0.31 -3.76 -31.40
CA ALA A 245 -0.49 -5.20 -31.48
C ALA A 245 -1.90 -5.59 -31.93
N SER A 246 -2.93 -4.91 -31.41
CA SER A 246 -4.32 -5.15 -31.81
C SER A 246 -4.55 -4.84 -33.28
N TYR A 247 -4.03 -3.71 -33.77
CA TYR A 247 -4.09 -3.35 -35.19
C TYR A 247 -3.42 -4.39 -36.08
N MET A 248 -2.24 -4.87 -35.69
CA MET A 248 -1.50 -5.89 -36.46
C MET A 248 -2.23 -7.25 -36.47
N ASN A 249 -2.95 -7.59 -35.39
CA ASN A 249 -3.66 -8.87 -35.28
C ASN A 249 -5.01 -8.87 -36.03
N THR A 250 -5.79 -7.81 -35.89
CA THR A 250 -7.19 -7.77 -36.39
C THR A 250 -7.36 -6.99 -37.70
N GLY A 251 -6.33 -6.20 -38.08
CA GLY A 251 -6.46 -5.25 -39.21
C GLY A 251 -7.46 -4.11 -38.95
N SER A 252 -8.00 -4.01 -37.71
CA SER A 252 -8.99 -3.02 -37.28
C SER A 252 -8.56 -2.31 -36.01
N ASN A 253 -8.89 -1.05 -35.91
CA ASN A 253 -8.63 -0.27 -34.69
C ASN A 253 -9.79 -0.32 -33.68
N SER A 254 -10.90 -0.98 -34.00
CA SER A 254 -12.12 -0.95 -33.17
C SER A 254 -11.88 -1.47 -31.76
N ASN A 255 -11.34 -2.68 -31.60
CA ASN A 255 -11.02 -3.26 -30.30
C ASN A 255 -10.00 -2.42 -29.54
N ALA A 256 -8.97 -1.96 -30.24
CA ALA A 256 -7.92 -1.14 -29.65
C ALA A 256 -8.46 0.19 -29.09
N ILE A 257 -9.32 0.88 -29.83
CA ILE A 257 -9.97 2.12 -29.38
C ILE A 257 -10.84 1.85 -28.16
N ASN A 258 -11.67 0.80 -28.20
CA ASN A 258 -12.54 0.43 -27.08
C ASN A 258 -11.72 0.09 -25.82
N SER A 259 -10.63 -0.66 -25.96
CA SER A 259 -9.75 -0.96 -24.82
C SER A 259 -9.13 0.29 -24.19
N VAL A 260 -8.70 1.27 -25.02
CA VAL A 260 -8.16 2.55 -24.54
C VAL A 260 -9.22 3.41 -23.86
N ILE A 261 -10.44 3.45 -24.38
CA ILE A 261 -11.54 4.18 -23.74
C ILE A 261 -11.82 3.60 -22.35
N ILE A 262 -11.88 2.27 -22.24
CA ILE A 262 -12.08 1.61 -20.94
C ILE A 262 -10.89 1.84 -20.00
N ALA A 263 -9.66 1.77 -20.50
CA ALA A 263 -8.48 2.09 -19.73
C ALA A 263 -8.51 3.53 -19.21
N ALA A 264 -8.91 4.50 -20.03
CA ALA A 264 -9.06 5.90 -19.64
C ALA A 264 -10.11 6.07 -18.51
N ILE A 265 -11.24 5.37 -18.59
CA ILE A 265 -12.25 5.34 -17.54
C ILE A 265 -11.66 4.73 -16.25
N GLY A 266 -10.93 3.61 -16.36
CA GLY A 266 -10.27 2.96 -15.23
C GLY A 266 -9.24 3.86 -14.55
N ILE A 267 -8.41 4.56 -15.34
CA ILE A 267 -7.43 5.55 -14.85
C ILE A 267 -8.13 6.70 -14.13
N PHE A 268 -9.22 7.23 -14.73
CA PHE A 268 -10.03 8.28 -14.10
C PHE A 268 -10.57 7.83 -12.74
N ILE A 269 -11.18 6.66 -12.66
CA ILE A 269 -11.67 6.08 -11.41
C ILE A 269 -10.51 5.92 -10.42
N GLY A 270 -9.40 5.30 -10.83
CA GLY A 270 -8.25 5.04 -9.97
C GLY A 270 -7.62 6.31 -9.41
N TYR A 271 -7.48 7.37 -10.21
CA TYR A 271 -6.93 8.65 -9.78
C TYR A 271 -7.88 9.39 -8.84
N PHE A 272 -9.15 9.56 -9.24
CA PHE A 272 -10.15 10.30 -8.46
C PHE A 272 -10.76 9.48 -7.33
N TYR A 273 -10.31 8.26 -7.11
CA TYR A 273 -10.72 7.47 -5.96
C TYR A 273 -10.39 8.21 -4.65
N THR A 274 -9.19 8.77 -4.54
CA THR A 274 -8.74 9.57 -3.38
C THR A 274 -8.44 11.02 -3.70
N ALA A 275 -8.15 11.37 -4.97
CA ALA A 275 -7.78 12.72 -5.38
C ALA A 275 -8.95 13.71 -5.33
N LYS A 276 -8.67 14.93 -4.85
CA LYS A 276 -9.59 16.08 -4.98
C LYS A 276 -9.68 16.53 -6.46
N PRO A 277 -10.81 17.11 -6.89
CA PRO A 277 -11.99 17.52 -6.09
C PRO A 277 -13.03 16.41 -5.87
N ILE A 278 -12.97 15.25 -6.58
CA ILE A 278 -14.07 14.26 -6.59
C ILE A 278 -14.01 13.37 -5.36
N LYS A 279 -12.87 12.73 -5.08
CA LYS A 279 -12.65 11.85 -3.92
C LYS A 279 -13.74 10.78 -3.77
N LEU A 280 -13.89 9.91 -4.80
CA LEU A 280 -14.96 8.91 -4.92
C LEU A 280 -15.11 8.04 -3.66
N SER A 281 -13.98 7.70 -3.00
CA SER A 281 -13.96 6.93 -1.74
C SER A 281 -14.71 7.60 -0.58
N SER A 282 -15.04 8.88 -0.69
CA SER A 282 -15.74 9.66 0.36
C SER A 282 -17.18 9.99 -0.03
N LEU A 283 -17.72 9.45 -1.10
CA LEU A 283 -19.04 9.81 -1.66
C LEU A 283 -20.04 8.63 -1.57
N TYR A 284 -20.67 8.45 -0.42
CA TYR A 284 -21.93 7.70 -0.20
C TYR A 284 -22.14 6.45 -1.09
N GLY A 285 -21.19 5.53 -1.15
CA GLY A 285 -21.27 4.30 -1.95
C GLY A 285 -20.70 4.41 -3.38
N LEU A 286 -20.34 5.60 -3.85
CA LEU A 286 -19.70 5.74 -5.17
C LEU A 286 -18.28 5.14 -5.20
N GLY A 287 -17.60 5.11 -4.05
CA GLY A 287 -16.32 4.42 -3.91
C GLY A 287 -16.46 2.93 -4.16
N GLU A 288 -17.43 2.30 -3.52
CA GLU A 288 -17.72 0.88 -3.63
C GLU A 288 -18.18 0.51 -5.05
N LEU A 289 -19.08 1.31 -5.64
CA LEU A 289 -19.50 1.14 -7.03
C LEU A 289 -18.31 1.28 -8.00
N SER A 290 -17.42 2.22 -7.74
CA SER A 290 -16.20 2.44 -8.54
C SER A 290 -15.28 1.23 -8.51
N ILE A 291 -15.05 0.63 -7.35
CA ILE A 291 -14.26 -0.60 -7.20
C ILE A 291 -14.94 -1.77 -7.90
N PHE A 292 -16.26 -1.94 -7.71
CA PHE A 292 -17.03 -2.96 -8.42
C PHE A 292 -16.84 -2.88 -9.94
N LEU A 293 -17.03 -1.70 -10.50
CA LEU A 293 -16.91 -1.47 -11.95
C LEU A 293 -15.48 -1.64 -12.44
N ALA A 294 -14.50 -1.03 -11.75
CA ALA A 294 -13.11 -1.00 -12.18
C ALA A 294 -12.44 -2.37 -12.13
N PHE A 295 -12.68 -3.18 -11.09
CA PHE A 295 -12.09 -4.51 -10.91
C PHE A 295 -12.96 -5.67 -11.43
N GLY A 296 -14.14 -5.35 -11.91
CA GLY A 296 -15.08 -6.31 -12.48
C GLY A 296 -15.35 -6.02 -13.97
N PRO A 297 -16.57 -5.54 -14.32
CA PRO A 297 -17.01 -5.42 -15.70
C PRO A 297 -16.10 -4.61 -16.63
N LEU A 298 -15.55 -3.48 -16.15
CA LEU A 298 -14.64 -2.67 -16.98
C LEU A 298 -13.34 -3.39 -17.26
N LEU A 299 -12.78 -4.06 -16.24
CA LEU A 299 -11.49 -4.75 -16.38
C LEU A 299 -11.62 -5.97 -17.32
N THR A 300 -12.67 -6.79 -17.18
CA THR A 300 -12.88 -7.95 -18.04
C THR A 300 -13.21 -7.54 -19.47
N LEU A 301 -14.04 -6.54 -19.64
CA LEU A 301 -14.39 -6.00 -20.96
C LEU A 301 -13.17 -5.38 -21.66
N GLY A 302 -12.41 -4.54 -20.94
CA GLY A 302 -11.18 -3.91 -21.45
C GLY A 302 -10.13 -4.95 -21.81
N THR A 303 -9.98 -6.01 -21.00
CA THR A 303 -9.11 -7.14 -21.29
C THR A 303 -9.55 -7.87 -22.55
N GLY A 304 -10.85 -8.18 -22.68
CA GLY A 304 -11.41 -8.82 -23.89
C GLY A 304 -11.07 -8.04 -25.14
N PHE A 305 -11.35 -6.74 -25.16
CA PHE A 305 -10.99 -5.88 -26.29
C PHE A 305 -9.49 -5.84 -26.58
N ALA A 306 -8.65 -5.90 -25.54
CA ALA A 306 -7.20 -5.81 -25.72
C ALA A 306 -6.59 -7.10 -26.28
N ILE A 307 -7.12 -8.27 -25.92
CA ILE A 307 -6.50 -9.56 -26.26
C ILE A 307 -7.19 -10.33 -27.38
N SER A 308 -8.49 -10.07 -27.69
CA SER A 308 -9.25 -10.80 -28.70
C SER A 308 -8.60 -10.72 -30.07
N SER A 309 -8.55 -11.85 -30.75
CA SER A 309 -8.13 -11.96 -32.17
C SER A 309 -9.21 -11.51 -33.13
N ASP A 310 -10.48 -11.53 -32.72
CA ASP A 310 -11.63 -11.13 -33.51
C ASP A 310 -12.17 -9.76 -33.06
N THR A 311 -12.86 -9.06 -33.97
CA THR A 311 -13.50 -7.80 -33.64
C THR A 311 -14.74 -8.01 -32.79
N ILE A 312 -14.72 -7.53 -31.55
CA ILE A 312 -15.87 -7.59 -30.64
C ILE A 312 -16.84 -6.45 -30.99
N LEU A 313 -18.03 -6.80 -31.39
CA LEU A 313 -19.08 -5.82 -31.63
C LEU A 313 -19.75 -5.41 -30.33
N LEU A 314 -20.00 -4.11 -30.16
CA LEU A 314 -20.76 -3.60 -29.02
C LEU A 314 -22.17 -4.24 -29.03
N TYR A 315 -22.62 -4.58 -27.80
CA TYR A 315 -23.92 -5.26 -27.58
C TYR A 315 -24.04 -6.67 -28.18
N SER A 316 -22.93 -7.29 -28.61
CA SER A 316 -22.91 -8.71 -29.01
C SER A 316 -23.00 -9.63 -27.78
N GLN A 317 -23.26 -10.91 -28.03
CA GLN A 317 -23.24 -11.92 -26.95
C GLN A 317 -21.88 -11.97 -26.25
N GLU A 318 -20.80 -11.87 -27.00
CA GLU A 318 -19.44 -11.84 -26.44
C GLU A 318 -19.22 -10.62 -25.53
N PHE A 319 -19.67 -9.44 -25.97
CA PHE A 319 -19.62 -8.21 -25.13
C PHE A 319 -20.31 -8.44 -23.78
N TYR A 320 -21.51 -9.02 -23.77
CA TYR A 320 -22.23 -9.31 -22.52
C TYR A 320 -21.57 -10.42 -21.70
N ASN A 321 -21.00 -11.44 -22.33
CA ASN A 321 -20.28 -12.51 -21.63
C ASN A 321 -19.07 -11.94 -20.88
N LEU A 322 -18.30 -11.04 -21.49
CA LEU A 322 -17.17 -10.37 -20.84
C LEU A 322 -17.61 -9.55 -19.62
N ILE A 323 -18.73 -8.81 -19.72
CA ILE A 323 -19.30 -8.10 -18.58
C ILE A 323 -19.70 -9.08 -17.47
N LEU A 324 -20.41 -10.16 -17.81
CA LEU A 324 -20.90 -11.16 -16.85
C LEU A 324 -19.76 -11.87 -16.12
N ILE A 325 -18.63 -12.16 -16.78
CA ILE A 325 -17.42 -12.69 -16.14
C ILE A 325 -16.91 -11.71 -15.07
N GLY A 326 -17.00 -10.41 -15.32
CA GLY A 326 -16.55 -9.38 -14.41
C GLY A 326 -17.41 -9.19 -13.18
N VAL A 327 -18.73 -9.44 -13.25
CA VAL A 327 -19.67 -9.18 -12.15
C VAL A 327 -19.25 -9.87 -10.83
N PRO A 328 -19.04 -11.20 -10.77
CA PRO A 328 -18.63 -11.86 -9.52
C PRO A 328 -17.28 -11.39 -9.03
N LEU A 329 -16.32 -11.08 -9.91
CA LEU A 329 -14.99 -10.62 -9.55
C LEU A 329 -15.02 -9.21 -8.96
N GLY A 330 -15.83 -8.32 -9.53
CA GLY A 330 -16.08 -6.99 -8.99
C GLY A 330 -16.74 -7.04 -7.61
N LEU A 331 -17.74 -7.91 -7.41
CA LEU A 331 -18.39 -8.10 -6.12
C LEU A 331 -17.41 -8.61 -5.06
N LEU A 332 -16.55 -9.59 -5.40
CA LEU A 332 -15.53 -10.10 -4.49
C LEU A 332 -14.53 -9.01 -4.09
N THR A 333 -14.09 -8.21 -5.05
CA THR A 333 -13.16 -7.09 -4.76
C THR A 333 -13.83 -6.02 -3.89
N THR A 334 -15.11 -5.72 -4.13
CA THR A 334 -15.88 -4.80 -3.27
C THR A 334 -16.06 -5.35 -1.86
N ASN A 335 -16.24 -6.66 -1.69
CA ASN A 335 -16.27 -7.27 -0.36
C ASN A 335 -14.96 -7.14 0.40
N ILE A 336 -13.81 -7.22 -0.29
CA ILE A 336 -12.50 -6.93 0.33
C ILE A 336 -12.46 -5.48 0.82
N LEU A 337 -12.97 -4.54 0.03
CA LEU A 337 -13.07 -3.13 0.44
C LEU A 337 -13.93 -2.97 1.70
N PHE A 338 -15.10 -3.60 1.76
CA PHE A 338 -15.97 -3.54 2.95
C PHE A 338 -15.28 -4.06 4.20
N ILE A 339 -14.61 -5.22 4.11
CA ILE A 339 -13.86 -5.79 5.24
C ILE A 339 -12.80 -4.82 5.74
N ASN A 340 -12.16 -4.05 4.85
CA ASN A 340 -11.14 -3.08 5.19
C ASN A 340 -11.74 -1.78 5.78
N GLN A 341 -12.93 -1.37 5.37
CA GLN A 341 -13.60 -0.17 5.88
C GLN A 341 -14.16 -0.35 7.31
N TYR A 342 -14.48 -1.56 7.71
CA TYR A 342 -15.05 -1.84 9.04
C TYR A 342 -14.14 -1.39 10.20
N PRO A 343 -12.86 -1.80 10.25
CA PRO A 343 -11.94 -1.31 11.28
C PRO A 343 -11.70 0.20 11.18
N ASP A 344 -11.79 0.79 9.97
CA ASP A 344 -11.55 2.20 9.72
C ASP A 344 -12.75 3.11 10.03
N TYR A 345 -13.90 2.56 10.45
CA TYR A 345 -15.14 3.31 10.68
C TYR A 345 -14.93 4.58 11.51
N THR A 346 -14.28 4.45 12.68
CA THR A 346 -14.08 5.57 13.62
C THR A 346 -13.18 6.65 13.05
N SER A 347 -12.11 6.27 12.37
CA SER A 347 -11.16 7.21 11.75
C SER A 347 -11.74 7.86 10.51
N ASP A 348 -12.40 7.10 9.65
CA ASP A 348 -13.06 7.60 8.43
C ASP A 348 -14.15 8.63 8.76
N LYS A 349 -14.96 8.35 9.80
CA LYS A 349 -15.98 9.27 10.29
C LYS A 349 -15.39 10.58 10.81
N LYS A 350 -14.27 10.53 11.54
CA LYS A 350 -13.60 11.73 12.08
C LYS A 350 -13.05 12.65 10.98
N VAL A 351 -12.56 12.10 9.87
CA VAL A 351 -12.02 12.87 8.74
C VAL A 351 -13.08 13.21 7.68
N GLY A 352 -14.36 12.88 7.92
CA GLY A 352 -15.47 13.17 7.00
C GLY A 352 -15.48 12.32 5.74
N LYS A 353 -14.90 11.11 5.77
CA LYS A 353 -14.91 10.15 4.68
C LYS A 353 -16.22 9.34 4.77
N ASN A 354 -17.21 9.74 3.97
CA ASN A 354 -18.54 9.14 3.97
C ASN A 354 -18.62 7.96 2.99
N ASN A 355 -17.84 6.89 3.26
CA ASN A 355 -18.00 5.62 2.56
C ASN A 355 -19.31 4.93 2.97
N LEU A 356 -19.65 3.82 2.33
CA LEU A 356 -20.93 3.15 2.57
C LEU A 356 -21.06 2.64 4.03
N VAL A 357 -19.95 2.18 4.62
CA VAL A 357 -19.94 1.69 6.03
C VAL A 357 -20.18 2.83 7.03
N VAL A 358 -19.66 4.03 6.76
CA VAL A 358 -19.89 5.21 7.61
C VAL A 358 -21.29 5.78 7.43
N PHE A 359 -21.86 5.63 6.23
CA PHE A 359 -23.18 6.15 5.88
C PHE A 359 -24.34 5.31 6.44
N LEU A 360 -24.20 3.97 6.45
CA LEU A 360 -25.19 3.02 7.00
C LEU A 360 -25.13 2.94 8.52
#